data_c9c4ff3c52e55672a077a3c934ad3809
#
_entry.id   c9c4ff3c52e55672a077a3c934ad3809
#
_cell.length_a   1.000
_cell.length_b   1.000
_cell.length_c   1.000
_cell.angle_alpha   90.00
_cell.angle_beta   90.00
_cell.angle_gamma   90.00
#
_symmetry.space_group_name_H-M   'P 1'
#
loop_
_entity.id
_entity.type
_entity.pdbx_description
1 polymer ?
#
loop_
_entity_poly.entity_id
_entity_poly.type
_entity_poly.pdbx_seq_one_letter_code
_entity_poly.pdbx_strand_id
1 'polypeptide(L)'
;MKQTDEEKLKRSRAFLQKLKEARGGKIMDSHRTMGNDPSLVKMFLEQYVNCNKKDVQIPRKYRELIVMAIGMATGTETTMKVHSRLALENGATLDEIFEVIRIIFFTCGVTKLLPI
;
A
#
# COMPACT_ATOMS: atom_id res chain seq x y z
N MET A 1 22.23 -6.65 1.48
CA MET A 1 22.86 -5.36 1.13
C MET A 1 22.38 -4.29 2.08
N LYS A 2 23.31 -3.57 2.67
CA LYS A 2 22.98 -2.46 3.59
C LYS A 2 23.86 -1.25 3.29
N GLN A 3 23.24 -0.08 3.26
CA GLN A 3 23.95 1.19 3.15
C GLN A 3 24.82 1.41 4.39
N THR A 4 26.06 1.83 4.19
CA THR A 4 27.02 2.12 5.27
C THR A 4 27.37 3.60 5.40
N ASP A 5 26.95 4.44 4.45
CA ASP A 5 27.17 5.88 4.49
C ASP A 5 26.26 6.52 5.54
N GLU A 6 26.84 7.06 6.61
CA GLU A 6 26.08 7.61 7.74
C GLU A 6 25.22 8.81 7.37
N GLU A 7 25.65 9.66 6.44
CA GLU A 7 24.85 10.80 5.98
C GLU A 7 23.62 10.33 5.22
N LYS A 8 23.75 9.31 4.37
CA LYS A 8 22.62 8.73 3.66
C LYS A 8 21.64 8.07 4.63
N LEU A 9 22.15 7.31 5.59
CA LEU A 9 21.30 6.66 6.60
C LEU A 9 20.56 7.68 7.45
N LYS A 10 21.20 8.78 7.82
CA LYS A 10 20.56 9.86 8.57
C LYS A 10 19.41 10.48 7.80
N ARG A 11 19.63 10.79 6.51
CA ARG A 11 18.56 11.34 5.66
C ARG A 11 17.41 10.37 5.47
N SER A 12 17.73 9.09 5.26
CA SER A 12 16.71 8.04 5.13
C SER A 12 15.88 7.90 6.40
N ARG A 13 16.49 7.93 7.57
CA ARG A 13 15.78 7.86 8.85
C ARG A 13 14.77 9.00 9.00
N ALA A 14 15.16 10.21 8.58
CA ALA A 14 14.24 11.35 8.63
C ALA A 14 13.02 11.15 7.72
N PHE A 15 13.22 10.67 6.50
CA PHE A 15 12.12 10.38 5.58
C PHE A 15 11.26 9.20 6.06
N LEU A 16 11.88 8.15 6.58
CA LEU A 16 11.15 6.99 7.12
C LEU A 16 10.30 7.38 8.32
N GLN A 17 10.77 8.30 9.17
CA GLN A 17 9.98 8.78 10.30
C GLN A 17 8.75 9.54 9.82
N LYS A 18 8.89 10.39 8.82
CA LYS A 18 7.75 11.10 8.21
C LYS A 18 6.77 10.13 7.57
N LEU A 19 7.28 9.10 6.89
CA LEU A 19 6.44 8.07 6.29
C LEU A 19 5.67 7.29 7.37
N LYS A 20 6.33 6.93 8.44
CA LYS A 20 5.73 6.25 9.57
C LYS A 20 4.58 7.08 10.15
N GLU A 21 4.80 8.37 10.37
CA GLU A 21 3.77 9.28 10.85
C GLU A 21 2.58 9.36 9.89
N ALA A 22 2.86 9.51 8.60
CA ALA A 22 1.80 9.57 7.57
C ALA A 22 0.99 8.28 7.49
N ARG A 23 1.58 7.14 7.82
CA ARG A 23 0.93 5.82 7.78
C ARG A 23 0.33 5.39 9.11
N GLY A 24 0.17 6.29 10.05
CA GLY A 24 -0.46 5.99 11.34
C GLY A 24 0.44 5.26 12.33
N GLY A 25 1.73 5.37 12.19
CA GLY A 25 2.72 4.86 13.15
C GLY A 25 3.39 3.55 12.78
N LYS A 26 3.14 3.02 11.57
CA LYS A 26 3.74 1.75 11.12
C LYS A 26 4.36 1.88 9.73
N ILE A 27 5.50 1.21 9.54
CA ILE A 27 6.12 1.02 8.22
C ILE A 27 6.40 -0.46 8.01
N MET A 28 6.53 -0.85 6.75
CA MET A 28 6.81 -2.23 6.35
C MET A 28 8.31 -2.44 6.17
N ASP A 29 8.75 -3.71 6.15
CA ASP A 29 10.16 -4.03 5.91
C ASP A 29 10.64 -3.52 4.53
N SER A 30 9.75 -3.53 3.53
CA SER A 30 10.06 -2.96 2.22
C SER A 30 10.42 -1.48 2.31
N HIS A 31 9.75 -0.73 3.18
CA HIS A 31 10.08 0.69 3.41
C HIS A 31 11.46 0.83 4.03
N ARG A 32 11.80 -0.03 5.00
CA ARG A 32 13.13 -0.02 5.61
C ARG A 32 14.22 -0.35 4.59
N THR A 33 13.96 -1.30 3.71
CA THR A 33 14.87 -1.64 2.60
C THR A 33 15.08 -0.44 1.67
N MET A 34 14.03 0.31 1.36
CA MET A 34 14.15 1.56 0.60
C MET A 34 15.07 2.56 1.28
N GLY A 35 15.22 2.47 2.61
CA GLY A 35 16.13 3.32 3.39
C GLY A 35 17.59 3.19 3.05
N ASN A 36 17.97 2.20 2.25
CA ASN A 36 19.33 2.13 1.67
C ASN A 36 19.60 3.25 0.66
N ASP A 37 18.55 3.88 0.17
CA ASP A 37 18.64 5.00 -0.78
C ASP A 37 17.69 6.13 -0.34
N PRO A 38 18.21 7.23 0.23
CA PRO A 38 17.36 8.33 0.68
C PRO A 38 16.54 8.97 -0.44
N SER A 39 17.06 8.98 -1.66
CA SER A 39 16.29 9.50 -2.82
C SER A 39 15.05 8.65 -3.10
N LEU A 40 15.18 7.33 -2.99
CA LEU A 40 14.05 6.41 -3.18
C LEU A 40 12.99 6.60 -2.09
N VAL A 41 13.40 6.66 -0.83
CA VAL A 41 12.48 6.88 0.29
C VAL A 41 11.76 8.22 0.13
N LYS A 42 12.49 9.25 -0.26
CA LYS A 42 11.92 10.59 -0.49
C LYS A 42 10.83 10.55 -1.56
N MET A 43 11.13 9.92 -2.70
CA MET A 43 10.15 9.77 -3.80
C MET A 43 8.92 9.01 -3.36
N PHE A 44 9.12 7.91 -2.62
CA PHE A 44 8.00 7.11 -2.12
C PHE A 44 7.15 7.91 -1.14
N LEU A 45 7.77 8.63 -0.21
CA LEU A 45 7.06 9.49 0.75
C LEU A 45 6.22 10.54 0.02
N GLU A 46 6.79 11.21 -0.97
CA GLU A 46 6.09 12.22 -1.75
C GLU A 46 4.89 11.63 -2.49
N GLN A 47 5.07 10.50 -3.16
CA GLN A 47 3.98 9.82 -3.85
C GLN A 47 2.90 9.34 -2.89
N TYR A 48 3.31 8.77 -1.76
CA TYR A 48 2.36 8.31 -0.74
C TYR A 48 1.48 9.46 -0.25
N VAL A 49 2.09 10.58 0.13
CA VAL A 49 1.37 11.74 0.64
C VAL A 49 0.48 12.34 -0.44
N ASN A 50 0.99 12.50 -1.67
CA ASN A 50 0.20 13.06 -2.78
C ASN A 50 -0.99 12.19 -3.15
N CYS A 51 -0.82 10.87 -3.13
CA CYS A 51 -1.90 9.94 -3.47
C CYS A 51 -2.94 9.79 -2.35
N ASN A 52 -2.48 9.73 -1.09
CA ASN A 52 -3.34 9.27 0.00
C ASN A 52 -3.76 10.37 0.98
N LYS A 53 -3.11 11.54 0.96
CA LYS A 53 -3.34 12.58 1.96
C LYS A 53 -3.77 13.93 1.40
N LYS A 54 -3.67 14.14 0.09
CA LYS A 54 -4.05 15.40 -0.55
C LYS A 54 -5.28 15.21 -1.43
N ASP A 55 -6.23 16.13 -1.31
CA ASP A 55 -7.43 16.20 -2.15
C ASP A 55 -8.20 14.88 -2.22
N VAL A 56 -8.27 14.17 -1.09
CA VAL A 56 -8.92 12.86 -1.01
C VAL A 56 -10.44 13.07 -1.01
N GLN A 57 -11.11 12.52 -2.01
CA GLN A 57 -12.57 12.59 -2.18
C GLN A 57 -13.24 11.24 -1.96
N ILE A 58 -12.54 10.14 -2.24
CA ILE A 58 -13.08 8.80 -2.11
C ILE A 58 -12.95 8.34 -0.65
N PRO A 59 -14.04 7.94 0.03
CA PRO A 59 -13.97 7.42 1.39
C PRO A 59 -12.99 6.24 1.50
N ARG A 60 -12.36 6.12 2.66
CA ARG A 60 -11.27 5.15 2.85
C ARG A 60 -11.68 3.72 2.57
N LYS A 61 -12.88 3.31 2.96
CA LYS A 61 -13.40 1.98 2.64
C LYS A 61 -13.27 1.64 1.17
N TYR A 62 -13.70 2.57 0.32
CA TYR A 62 -13.68 2.36 -1.14
C TYR A 62 -12.27 2.46 -1.71
N ARG A 63 -11.44 3.34 -1.18
CA ARG A 63 -10.03 3.39 -1.58
C ARG A 63 -9.34 2.05 -1.34
N GLU A 64 -9.56 1.45 -0.19
CA GLU A 64 -8.97 0.16 0.15
C GLU A 64 -9.49 -0.96 -0.74
N LEU A 65 -10.79 -0.96 -1.07
CA LEU A 65 -11.37 -1.91 -2.02
C LEU A 65 -10.77 -1.75 -3.42
N ILE A 66 -10.56 -0.51 -3.87
CA ILE A 66 -9.94 -0.21 -5.16
C ILE A 66 -8.50 -0.74 -5.20
N VAL A 67 -7.71 -0.46 -4.17
CA VAL A 67 -6.31 -0.91 -4.11
C VAL A 67 -6.23 -2.43 -4.02
N MET A 68 -7.13 -3.07 -3.26
CA MET A 68 -7.25 -4.52 -3.24
C MET A 68 -7.50 -5.08 -4.64
N ALA A 69 -8.44 -4.49 -5.38
CA ALA A 69 -8.76 -4.90 -6.74
C ALA A 69 -7.57 -4.76 -7.68
N ILE A 70 -6.83 -3.66 -7.57
CA ILE A 70 -5.60 -3.44 -8.35
C ILE A 70 -4.56 -4.51 -8.01
N GLY A 71 -4.38 -4.82 -6.73
CA GLY A 71 -3.47 -5.88 -6.28
C GLY A 71 -3.82 -7.23 -6.87
N MET A 72 -5.11 -7.58 -6.90
CA MET A 72 -5.58 -8.81 -7.53
C MET A 72 -5.34 -8.81 -9.04
N ALA A 73 -5.73 -7.73 -9.72
CA ALA A 73 -5.61 -7.62 -11.17
C ALA A 73 -4.15 -7.68 -11.65
N THR A 74 -3.23 -7.11 -10.87
CA THR A 74 -1.80 -7.10 -11.20
C THR A 74 -1.04 -8.32 -10.68
N GLY A 75 -1.69 -9.17 -9.89
CA GLY A 75 -1.06 -10.35 -9.29
C GLY A 75 -0.16 -10.01 -8.10
N THR A 76 -0.37 -8.87 -7.46
CA THR A 76 0.42 -8.44 -6.30
C THR A 76 -0.26 -8.92 -5.01
N GLU A 77 0.10 -10.13 -4.56
CA GLU A 77 -0.54 -10.79 -3.43
C GLU A 77 -0.48 -9.97 -2.14
N THR A 78 0.67 -9.37 -1.83
CA THR A 78 0.83 -8.55 -0.63
C THR A 78 -0.13 -7.36 -0.63
N THR A 79 -0.26 -6.66 -1.76
CA THR A 79 -1.19 -5.54 -1.91
C THR A 79 -2.62 -5.99 -1.69
N MET A 80 -3.01 -7.12 -2.29
CA MET A 80 -4.34 -7.67 -2.12
C MET A 80 -4.63 -7.99 -0.64
N LYS A 81 -3.73 -8.70 0.04
CA LYS A 81 -3.93 -9.11 1.43
C LYS A 81 -3.98 -7.93 2.40
N VAL A 82 -3.06 -6.99 2.26
CA VAL A 82 -3.00 -5.80 3.13
C VAL A 82 -4.26 -4.96 2.97
N HIS A 83 -4.65 -4.68 1.73
CA HIS A 83 -5.76 -3.76 1.48
C HIS A 83 -7.14 -4.39 1.65
N SER A 84 -7.29 -5.71 1.52
CA SER A 84 -8.53 -6.38 1.91
C SER A 84 -8.75 -6.27 3.42
N ARG A 85 -7.69 -6.46 4.22
CA ARG A 85 -7.76 -6.28 5.67
C ARG A 85 -8.09 -4.82 6.03
N LEU A 86 -7.42 -3.86 5.40
CA LEU A 86 -7.68 -2.44 5.64
C LEU A 86 -9.11 -2.04 5.24
N ALA A 87 -9.64 -2.63 4.17
CA ALA A 87 -11.02 -2.39 3.77
C ALA A 87 -11.98 -2.83 4.87
N LEU A 88 -11.80 -4.04 5.41
CA LEU A 88 -12.61 -4.54 6.52
C LEU A 88 -12.49 -3.65 7.77
N GLU A 89 -11.28 -3.23 8.11
CA GLU A 89 -11.04 -2.33 9.24
C GLU A 89 -11.71 -0.96 9.05
N ASN A 90 -11.95 -0.55 7.81
CA ASN A 90 -12.60 0.71 7.48
C ASN A 90 -14.08 0.57 7.10
N GLY A 91 -14.70 -0.55 7.48
CA GLY A 91 -16.14 -0.73 7.39
C GLY A 91 -16.64 -1.49 6.17
N ALA A 92 -15.78 -2.04 5.33
CA ALA A 92 -16.22 -2.91 4.26
C ALA A 92 -16.76 -4.22 4.84
N THR A 93 -17.79 -4.74 4.20
CA THR A 93 -18.37 -6.03 4.56
C THR A 93 -17.68 -7.15 3.77
N LEU A 94 -17.82 -8.38 4.26
CA LEU A 94 -17.33 -9.54 3.53
C LEU A 94 -18.04 -9.66 2.17
N ASP A 95 -19.33 -9.31 2.12
CA ASP A 95 -20.10 -9.32 0.87
C ASP A 95 -19.53 -8.31 -0.14
N GLU A 96 -19.12 -7.12 0.33
CA GLU A 96 -18.46 -6.14 -0.54
C GLU A 96 -17.11 -6.65 -1.05
N ILE A 97 -16.31 -7.29 -0.21
CA ILE A 97 -15.05 -7.93 -0.60
C ILE A 97 -15.31 -8.95 -1.73
N PHE A 98 -16.28 -9.84 -1.54
CA PHE A 98 -16.56 -10.87 -2.54
C PHE A 98 -17.22 -10.30 -3.81
N GLU A 99 -17.92 -9.19 -3.72
CA GLU A 99 -18.40 -8.49 -4.91
C GLU A 99 -17.23 -7.97 -5.76
N VAL A 100 -16.21 -7.38 -5.12
CA VAL A 100 -14.98 -6.98 -5.81
C VAL A 100 -14.32 -8.20 -6.47
N ILE A 101 -14.24 -9.33 -5.77
CA ILE A 101 -13.69 -10.57 -6.31
C ILE A 101 -14.47 -11.02 -7.55
N ARG A 102 -15.81 -10.94 -7.51
CA ARG A 102 -16.63 -11.28 -8.70
C ARG A 102 -16.34 -10.35 -9.88
N ILE A 103 -16.12 -9.07 -9.62
CA ILE A 103 -15.75 -8.11 -10.68
C ILE A 103 -14.40 -8.49 -11.30
N ILE A 104 -13.42 -8.81 -10.48
CA ILE A 104 -12.10 -9.24 -10.97
C ILE A 104 -12.20 -10.55 -11.75
N PHE A 105 -12.99 -11.52 -11.27
CA PHE A 105 -13.23 -12.76 -11.98
C PHE A 105 -13.80 -12.49 -13.38
N PHE A 106 -14.80 -11.63 -13.47
CA PHE A 106 -15.45 -11.29 -14.74
C PHE A 106 -14.49 -10.58 -15.70
N THR A 107 -13.69 -9.65 -15.20
CA THR A 107 -12.85 -8.77 -16.04
C THR A 107 -11.47 -9.37 -16.34
N CYS A 108 -10.88 -10.14 -15.42
CA CYS A 108 -9.49 -10.58 -15.49
C CYS A 108 -9.32 -12.10 -15.48
N GLY A 109 -10.36 -12.86 -15.18
CA GLY A 109 -10.32 -14.32 -15.16
C GLY A 109 -9.97 -14.93 -13.80
N VAL A 110 -10.20 -16.25 -13.68
CA VAL A 110 -10.10 -16.97 -12.40
C VAL A 110 -8.68 -17.02 -11.84
N THR A 111 -7.66 -16.95 -12.68
CA THR A 111 -6.27 -17.00 -12.23
C THR A 111 -5.90 -15.88 -11.28
N LYS A 112 -6.61 -14.76 -11.33
CA LYS A 112 -6.38 -13.63 -10.43
C LYS A 112 -6.95 -13.84 -9.02
N LEU A 113 -7.76 -14.88 -8.83
CA LEU A 113 -8.39 -15.19 -7.56
C LEU A 113 -7.59 -16.17 -6.72
N LEU A 114 -6.61 -16.87 -7.31
CA LEU A 114 -5.90 -17.94 -6.62
C LEU A 114 -5.24 -17.52 -5.29
N PRO A 115 -4.72 -16.29 -5.15
CA PRO A 115 -4.14 -15.84 -3.87
C PRO A 115 -5.16 -15.57 -2.77
N ILE A 116 -6.44 -15.55 -3.06
CA ILE A 116 -7.43 -15.27 -2.01
C ILE A 116 -7.51 -16.39 -0.99
#